data_a6de414fb8fdaf732db74dc56c1d7e8a
#
_entry.id   a6de414fb8fdaf732db74dc56c1d7e8a
#
_cell.length_a   1.000
_cell.length_b   1.000
_cell.length_c   1.000
_cell.angle_alpha   90.00
_cell.angle_beta   90.00
_cell.angle_gamma   90.00
#
_symmetry.space_group_name_H-M   'P 1'
#
loop_
_entity.id
_entity.type
_entity.pdbx_description
1 polymer ?
#
loop_
_entity_poly.entity_id
_entity_poly.type
_entity_poly.pdbx_seq_one_letter_code
_entity_poly.pdbx_strand_id
1 'polypeptide(L)'
;AERFDAEVLSHHLLESYRTALFFRLAQHRAGRLSDDCGYALCNGQGLILQGTGLFGDLLRAEWPDWQGPRLPEAVRAGVTESGEFVGRGFRVEVKPVETDLFLLEVLAQHGLDRLTPAERRVAEQLANGLTYKQTARELGIAVSTVTNHANRIYRKLKIGNKVQLAQKLEGRAS
;
A
#
# COMPACT_ATOMS: atom_id res chain seq x y z
N ALA A 1 46.08 8.11 -9.36
CA ALA A 1 45.09 9.20 -9.40
C ALA A 1 44.02 8.91 -10.43
N GLU A 2 44.35 8.66 -11.71
CA GLU A 2 43.38 8.47 -12.81
C GLU A 2 42.40 7.28 -12.61
N ARG A 3 42.82 6.18 -11.97
CA ARG A 3 41.93 5.03 -11.68
C ARG A 3 40.85 5.36 -10.64
N PHE A 4 41.20 6.16 -9.64
CA PHE A 4 40.26 6.58 -8.61
C PHE A 4 39.18 7.53 -9.17
N ASP A 5 39.58 8.42 -10.06
CA ASP A 5 38.65 9.35 -10.73
C ASP A 5 37.67 8.62 -11.65
N ALA A 6 38.09 7.56 -12.35
CA ALA A 6 37.21 6.78 -13.23
C ALA A 6 36.16 5.95 -12.44
N GLU A 7 36.53 5.38 -11.29
CA GLU A 7 35.59 4.68 -10.42
C GLU A 7 34.55 5.63 -9.79
N VAL A 8 34.98 6.79 -9.34
CA VAL A 8 34.09 7.83 -8.79
C VAL A 8 33.14 8.33 -9.87
N LEU A 9 33.63 8.59 -11.06
CA LEU A 9 32.79 9.04 -12.19
C LEU A 9 31.78 7.98 -12.62
N SER A 10 32.19 6.71 -12.66
CA SER A 10 31.29 5.61 -13.02
C SER A 10 30.19 5.42 -11.96
N HIS A 11 30.52 5.59 -10.68
CA HIS A 11 29.55 5.53 -9.58
C HIS A 11 28.52 6.67 -9.69
N HIS A 12 28.97 7.92 -9.91
CA HIS A 12 28.06 9.06 -10.08
C HIS A 12 27.16 8.94 -11.31
N LEU A 13 27.69 8.42 -12.42
CA LEU A 13 26.90 8.18 -13.63
C LEU A 13 25.82 7.13 -13.37
N LEU A 14 26.14 6.03 -12.68
CA LEU A 14 25.21 4.98 -12.34
C LEU A 14 24.12 5.48 -11.39
N GLU A 15 24.46 6.25 -10.36
CA GLU A 15 23.51 6.87 -9.43
C GLU A 15 22.59 7.87 -10.16
N SER A 16 23.15 8.69 -11.04
CA SER A 16 22.37 9.63 -11.86
C SER A 16 21.41 8.90 -12.81
N TYR A 17 21.86 7.82 -13.43
CA TYR A 17 21.03 6.98 -14.29
C TYR A 17 19.88 6.34 -13.51
N ARG A 18 20.16 5.71 -12.36
CA ARG A 18 19.14 5.10 -11.49
C ARG A 18 18.12 6.11 -11.02
N THR A 19 18.55 7.31 -10.65
CA THR A 19 17.68 8.40 -10.23
C THR A 19 16.77 8.85 -11.38
N ALA A 20 17.31 9.07 -12.56
CA ALA A 20 16.54 9.45 -13.74
C ALA A 20 15.55 8.35 -14.16
N LEU A 21 16.00 7.10 -14.14
CA LEU A 21 15.15 5.93 -14.43
C LEU A 21 13.99 5.83 -13.43
N PHE A 22 14.26 5.97 -12.13
CA PHE A 22 13.25 5.96 -11.09
C PHE A 22 12.18 7.04 -11.31
N PHE A 23 12.59 8.28 -11.52
CA PHE A 23 11.66 9.38 -11.77
C PHE A 23 10.83 9.16 -13.03
N ARG A 24 11.44 8.70 -14.12
CA ARG A 24 10.73 8.38 -15.36
C ARG A 24 9.70 7.27 -15.16
N LEU A 25 10.05 6.20 -14.47
CA LEU A 25 9.13 5.08 -14.18
C LEU A 25 7.99 5.52 -13.24
N ALA A 26 8.31 6.27 -12.19
CA ALA A 26 7.32 6.83 -11.28
C ALA A 26 6.37 7.80 -12.02
N GLN A 27 6.89 8.72 -12.85
CA GLN A 27 6.08 9.68 -13.62
C GLN A 27 5.21 9.00 -14.70
N HIS A 28 5.71 8.00 -15.39
CA HIS A 28 4.94 7.31 -16.44
C HIS A 28 3.71 6.58 -15.87
N ARG A 29 3.74 6.28 -14.57
CA ARG A 29 2.63 5.73 -13.79
C ARG A 29 1.86 6.79 -13.02
N ALA A 30 2.39 7.99 -12.95
CA ALA A 30 1.83 9.16 -12.28
C ALA A 30 0.50 9.67 -12.87
N GLY A 31 0.07 9.21 -14.05
CA GLY A 31 -1.32 9.36 -14.51
C GLY A 31 -2.33 8.69 -13.56
N ARG A 32 -1.84 7.98 -12.52
CA ARG A 32 -2.58 7.40 -11.39
C ARG A 32 -1.97 7.81 -10.04
N LEU A 33 -1.22 8.93 -9.97
CA LEU A 33 -0.77 9.46 -8.69
C LEU A 33 -1.99 9.90 -7.88
N SER A 34 -2.53 8.96 -7.14
CA SER A 34 -3.21 9.28 -5.90
C SER A 34 -2.11 9.50 -4.85
N ASP A 35 -2.35 10.36 -3.87
CA ASP A 35 -1.49 10.55 -2.68
C ASP A 35 -1.22 9.23 -1.91
N ASP A 36 -1.73 8.13 -2.40
CA ASP A 36 -1.85 6.80 -1.82
C ASP A 36 -0.92 5.78 -2.45
N CYS A 37 -0.13 6.19 -3.46
CA CYS A 37 0.81 5.33 -4.16
C CYS A 37 2.24 5.81 -3.94
N GLY A 38 3.09 4.90 -3.47
CA GLY A 38 4.52 5.12 -3.32
C GLY A 38 5.33 4.16 -4.19
N TYR A 39 6.55 4.54 -4.49
CA TYR A 39 7.44 3.75 -5.33
C TYR A 39 8.78 3.55 -4.66
N ALA A 40 9.43 2.42 -4.94
CA ALA A 40 10.83 2.21 -4.64
C ALA A 40 11.51 1.41 -5.76
N LEU A 41 12.78 1.68 -5.97
CA LEU A 41 13.66 0.90 -6.84
C LEU A 41 14.57 0.05 -5.95
N CYS A 42 14.61 -1.24 -6.16
CA CYS A 42 15.48 -2.15 -5.40
C CYS A 42 16.20 -3.14 -6.31
N ASN A 43 17.29 -3.71 -5.81
CA ASN A 43 17.95 -4.81 -6.46
C ASN A 43 17.36 -6.18 -6.01
N GLY A 44 17.76 -7.29 -6.63
CA GLY A 44 17.28 -8.64 -6.32
C GLY A 44 17.62 -9.14 -4.91
N GLN A 45 18.53 -8.45 -4.20
CA GLN A 45 18.82 -8.72 -2.80
C GLN A 45 17.92 -7.92 -1.85
N GLY A 46 16.96 -7.15 -2.37
CA GLY A 46 16.05 -6.31 -1.60
C GLY A 46 16.69 -5.04 -1.04
N LEU A 47 17.85 -4.61 -1.56
CA LEU A 47 18.44 -3.33 -1.21
C LEU A 47 17.70 -2.21 -1.95
N ILE A 48 17.10 -1.29 -1.20
CA ILE A 48 16.41 -0.11 -1.73
C ILE A 48 17.45 0.90 -2.18
N LEU A 49 17.41 1.23 -3.46
CA LEU A 49 18.33 2.18 -4.11
C LEU A 49 17.74 3.59 -4.14
N GLN A 50 16.42 3.67 -4.37
CA GLN A 50 15.65 4.91 -4.40
C GLN A 50 14.24 4.64 -3.89
N GLY A 51 13.56 5.63 -3.31
CA GLY A 51 12.17 5.47 -2.88
C GLY A 51 11.49 6.79 -2.59
N THR A 52 10.16 6.81 -2.70
CA THR A 52 9.32 7.95 -2.26
C THR A 52 9.15 7.94 -0.74
N GLY A 53 8.83 9.09 -0.15
CA GLY A 53 8.55 9.19 1.29
C GLY A 53 7.44 8.24 1.73
N LEU A 54 6.34 8.20 0.99
CA LEU A 54 5.18 7.32 1.29
C LEU A 54 5.57 5.84 1.37
N PHE A 55 6.47 5.36 0.49
CA PHE A 55 6.95 3.98 0.55
C PHE A 55 7.61 3.68 1.90
N GLY A 56 8.53 4.54 2.32
CA GLY A 56 9.22 4.39 3.60
C GLY A 56 8.28 4.54 4.80
N ASP A 57 7.30 5.45 4.72
CA ASP A 57 6.34 5.70 5.80
C ASP A 57 5.41 4.50 6.02
N LEU A 58 4.94 3.86 4.96
CA LEU A 58 4.11 2.66 5.05
C LEU A 58 4.88 1.46 5.61
N LEU A 59 6.14 1.28 5.24
CA LEU A 59 6.99 0.25 5.83
C LEU A 59 7.24 0.50 7.32
N ARG A 60 7.55 1.74 7.73
CA ARG A 60 7.73 2.09 9.15
C ARG A 60 6.45 1.93 9.97
N ALA A 61 5.29 2.17 9.38
CA ALA A 61 4.01 1.95 10.05
C ALA A 61 3.73 0.47 10.34
N GLU A 62 4.21 -0.44 9.51
CA GLU A 62 4.06 -1.89 9.69
C GLU A 62 5.18 -2.47 10.57
N TRP A 63 6.42 -2.00 10.38
CA TRP A 63 7.63 -2.39 11.12
C TRP A 63 8.30 -1.15 11.74
N PRO A 64 7.91 -0.74 12.95
CA PRO A 64 8.46 0.46 13.60
C PRO A 64 9.98 0.44 13.78
N ASP A 65 10.56 -0.76 13.93
CA ASP A 65 12.01 -0.94 14.09
C ASP A 65 12.77 -0.98 12.76
N TRP A 66 12.08 -0.92 11.61
CA TRP A 66 12.73 -0.93 10.32
C TRP A 66 13.40 0.41 10.01
N GLN A 67 14.72 0.37 9.78
CA GLN A 67 15.53 1.57 9.51
C GLN A 67 16.07 1.65 8.07
N GLY A 68 15.67 0.71 7.18
CA GLY A 68 16.24 0.65 5.82
C GLY A 68 17.72 0.25 5.84
N PRO A 69 18.42 0.28 4.71
CA PRO A 69 17.92 0.41 3.34
C PRO A 69 17.42 -0.93 2.73
N ARG A 70 17.38 -2.02 3.50
CA ARG A 70 16.89 -3.32 3.00
C ARG A 70 15.40 -3.47 3.28
N LEU A 71 14.70 -4.10 2.33
CA LEU A 71 13.30 -4.48 2.53
C LEU A 71 13.16 -5.40 3.75
N PRO A 72 12.08 -5.24 4.54
CA PRO A 72 11.71 -6.23 5.55
C PRO A 72 11.63 -7.63 4.95
N GLU A 73 12.06 -8.65 5.70
CA GLU A 73 12.13 -10.03 5.20
C GLU A 73 10.77 -10.54 4.69
N ALA A 74 9.67 -10.19 5.38
CA ALA A 74 8.33 -10.57 4.97
C ALA A 74 7.95 -9.99 3.58
N VAL A 75 8.35 -8.74 3.29
CA VAL A 75 8.12 -8.12 1.98
C VAL A 75 8.98 -8.83 0.93
N ARG A 76 10.25 -9.06 1.24
CA ARG A 76 11.18 -9.71 0.33
C ARG A 76 10.72 -11.13 -0.05
N ALA A 77 10.31 -11.93 0.93
CA ALA A 77 9.79 -13.27 0.72
C ALA A 77 8.53 -13.26 -0.16
N GLY A 78 7.51 -12.46 0.20
CA GLY A 78 6.27 -12.37 -0.57
C GLY A 78 6.49 -11.92 -2.01
N VAL A 79 7.36 -10.93 -2.19
CA VAL A 79 7.74 -10.43 -3.52
C VAL A 79 8.45 -11.51 -4.37
N THR A 80 9.32 -12.30 -3.77
CA THR A 80 10.04 -13.37 -4.48
C THR A 80 9.12 -14.54 -4.84
N GLU A 81 8.18 -14.89 -3.97
CA GLU A 81 7.30 -16.05 -4.11
C GLU A 81 6.11 -15.78 -5.06
N SER A 82 5.46 -14.63 -4.93
CA SER A 82 4.20 -14.30 -5.61
C SER A 82 4.24 -13.03 -6.46
N GLY A 83 5.33 -12.27 -6.44
CA GLY A 83 5.42 -10.97 -7.10
C GLY A 83 4.67 -9.86 -6.37
N GLU A 84 4.04 -10.16 -5.23
CA GLU A 84 3.33 -9.19 -4.42
C GLU A 84 3.47 -9.47 -2.92
N PHE A 85 3.23 -8.45 -2.12
CA PHE A 85 3.11 -8.57 -0.66
C PHE A 85 1.90 -7.77 -0.18
N VAL A 86 1.12 -8.33 0.75
CA VAL A 86 -0.03 -7.66 1.36
C VAL A 86 0.21 -7.50 2.85
N GLY A 87 0.43 -6.25 3.28
CA GLY A 87 0.55 -5.84 4.67
C GLY A 87 -0.80 -5.44 5.29
N ARG A 88 -0.75 -4.97 6.54
CA ARG A 88 -1.96 -4.55 7.27
C ARG A 88 -2.64 -3.31 6.71
N GLY A 89 -1.91 -2.47 6.00
CA GLY A 89 -2.41 -1.19 5.50
C GLY A 89 -1.93 -0.84 4.10
N PHE A 90 -1.29 -1.75 3.41
CA PHE A 90 -0.76 -1.53 2.07
C PHE A 90 -0.55 -2.85 1.32
N ARG A 91 -0.39 -2.74 0.01
CA ARG A 91 0.06 -3.81 -0.88
C ARG A 91 1.31 -3.34 -1.59
N VAL A 92 2.25 -4.23 -1.81
CA VAL A 92 3.42 -4.01 -2.66
C VAL A 92 3.29 -4.91 -3.88
N GLU A 93 3.40 -4.33 -5.06
CA GLU A 93 3.52 -5.05 -6.33
C GLU A 93 4.94 -4.86 -6.86
N VAL A 94 5.51 -5.90 -7.45
CA VAL A 94 6.86 -5.87 -8.01
C VAL A 94 6.83 -6.00 -9.52
N LYS A 95 7.65 -5.19 -10.17
CA LYS A 95 7.80 -5.19 -11.62
C LYS A 95 9.28 -5.22 -11.97
N PRO A 96 9.72 -6.20 -12.76
CA PRO A 96 11.10 -6.21 -13.25
C PRO A 96 11.32 -5.01 -14.18
N VAL A 97 12.47 -4.36 -14.04
CA VAL A 97 12.88 -3.21 -14.86
C VAL A 97 14.07 -3.61 -15.72
N GLU A 98 15.09 -4.21 -15.10
CA GLU A 98 16.30 -4.72 -15.73
C GLU A 98 16.74 -5.99 -15.01
N THR A 99 17.81 -6.63 -15.49
CA THR A 99 18.47 -7.71 -14.75
C THR A 99 18.89 -7.20 -13.38
N ASP A 100 18.40 -7.83 -12.31
CA ASP A 100 18.69 -7.44 -10.91
C ASP A 100 18.16 -6.05 -10.50
N LEU A 101 17.19 -5.49 -11.22
CA LEU A 101 16.56 -4.20 -10.89
C LEU A 101 15.04 -4.29 -10.95
N PHE A 102 14.37 -3.92 -9.86
CA PHE A 102 12.93 -4.06 -9.66
C PHE A 102 12.30 -2.76 -9.20
N LEU A 103 11.17 -2.40 -9.78
CA LEU A 103 10.31 -1.34 -9.29
C LEU A 103 9.25 -1.94 -8.37
N LEU A 104 9.20 -1.47 -7.14
CA LEU A 104 8.14 -1.77 -6.20
C LEU A 104 7.13 -0.62 -6.22
N GLU A 105 5.87 -0.97 -6.39
CA GLU A 105 4.75 -0.06 -6.27
C GLU A 105 4.02 -0.39 -4.98
N VAL A 106 4.01 0.54 -4.02
CA VAL A 106 3.25 0.40 -2.78
C VAL A 106 1.95 1.18 -2.90
N LEU A 107 0.85 0.48 -2.71
CA LEU A 107 -0.49 1.03 -2.70
C LEU A 107 -0.99 1.04 -1.27
N ALA A 108 -1.19 2.24 -0.70
CA ALA A 108 -1.84 2.35 0.59
C ALA A 108 -3.25 1.77 0.48
N GLN A 109 -3.55 0.76 1.29
CA GLN A 109 -4.90 0.22 1.37
C GLN A 109 -5.77 1.19 2.19
N HIS A 110 -6.53 2.04 1.50
CA HIS A 110 -7.48 2.90 2.17
C HIS A 110 -8.60 2.09 2.77
N GLY A 111 -8.91 2.49 3.97
CA GLY A 111 -10.04 2.13 4.81
C GLY A 111 -10.90 0.94 4.38
N LEU A 112 -11.49 0.98 3.21
CA LEU A 112 -12.40 -0.06 2.71
C LEU A 112 -11.69 -1.36 2.33
N ASP A 113 -10.46 -1.30 1.86
CA ASP A 113 -9.68 -2.49 1.48
C ASP A 113 -9.17 -3.25 2.72
N ARG A 114 -9.17 -2.57 3.89
CA ARG A 114 -8.88 -3.17 5.20
C ARG A 114 -10.08 -3.94 5.79
N LEU A 115 -11.24 -3.85 5.17
CA LEU A 115 -12.42 -4.57 5.61
C LEU A 115 -12.38 -6.01 5.10
N THR A 116 -12.64 -6.94 5.99
CA THR A 116 -12.90 -8.34 5.59
C THR A 116 -14.15 -8.41 4.70
N PRO A 117 -14.34 -9.48 3.91
CA PRO A 117 -15.55 -9.65 3.10
C PRO A 117 -16.86 -9.53 3.91
N ALA A 118 -16.88 -10.02 5.16
CA ALA A 118 -18.02 -9.89 6.05
C ALA A 118 -18.24 -8.43 6.51
N GLU A 119 -17.17 -7.74 6.92
CA GLU A 119 -17.22 -6.33 7.29
C GLU A 119 -17.65 -5.45 6.11
N ARG A 120 -17.18 -5.75 4.89
CA ARG A 120 -17.56 -5.01 3.68
C ARG A 120 -19.05 -5.12 3.41
N ARG A 121 -19.63 -6.33 3.43
CA ARG A 121 -21.08 -6.52 3.28
C ARG A 121 -21.89 -5.75 4.33
N VAL A 122 -21.46 -5.76 5.59
CA VAL A 122 -22.10 -4.97 6.65
C VAL A 122 -21.95 -3.47 6.37
N ALA A 123 -20.77 -2.99 5.96
CA ALA A 123 -20.53 -1.59 5.65
C ALA A 123 -21.42 -1.08 4.52
N GLU A 124 -21.57 -1.85 3.45
CA GLU A 124 -22.43 -1.54 2.30
C GLU A 124 -23.91 -1.39 2.72
N GLN A 125 -24.43 -2.34 3.50
CA GLN A 125 -25.81 -2.27 3.98
C GLN A 125 -26.05 -1.06 4.90
N LEU A 126 -25.11 -0.79 5.79
CA LEU A 126 -25.18 0.38 6.67
C LEU A 126 -25.09 1.70 5.89
N ALA A 127 -24.21 1.79 4.89
CA ALA A 127 -24.08 2.97 4.03
C ALA A 127 -25.35 3.24 3.22
N ASN A 128 -26.01 2.17 2.73
CA ASN A 128 -27.29 2.24 2.03
C ASN A 128 -28.48 2.63 2.95
N GLY A 129 -28.21 2.98 4.19
CA GLY A 129 -29.24 3.53 5.08
C GLY A 129 -29.87 2.49 6.02
N LEU A 130 -29.63 1.20 5.89
CA LEU A 130 -30.25 0.16 6.71
C LEU A 130 -29.87 0.30 8.19
N THR A 131 -30.84 0.03 9.07
CA THR A 131 -30.58 -0.10 10.51
C THR A 131 -29.85 -1.41 10.83
N TYR A 132 -29.25 -1.52 12.01
CA TYR A 132 -28.59 -2.75 12.45
C TYR A 132 -29.52 -3.98 12.40
N LYS A 133 -30.80 -3.80 12.76
CA LYS A 133 -31.82 -4.86 12.69
C LYS A 133 -32.12 -5.29 11.25
N GLN A 134 -32.24 -4.33 10.34
CA GLN A 134 -32.45 -4.60 8.92
C GLN A 134 -31.24 -5.28 8.31
N THR A 135 -30.03 -4.75 8.56
CA THR A 135 -28.77 -5.37 8.11
C THR A 135 -28.61 -6.81 8.61
N ALA A 136 -28.96 -7.06 9.87
CA ALA A 136 -28.93 -8.41 10.45
C ALA A 136 -29.87 -9.38 9.70
N ARG A 137 -31.09 -8.92 9.39
CA ARG A 137 -32.08 -9.70 8.62
C ARG A 137 -31.59 -9.98 7.21
N GLU A 138 -31.10 -8.96 6.49
CA GLU A 138 -30.60 -9.07 5.11
C GLU A 138 -29.41 -10.02 5.00
N LEU A 139 -28.51 -9.99 5.98
CA LEU A 139 -27.30 -10.81 5.96
C LEU A 139 -27.45 -12.16 6.66
N GLY A 140 -28.60 -12.45 7.27
CA GLY A 140 -28.87 -13.71 7.99
C GLY A 140 -27.97 -13.90 9.24
N ILE A 141 -27.63 -12.81 9.94
CA ILE A 141 -26.75 -12.83 11.13
C ILE A 141 -27.42 -12.17 12.33
N ALA A 142 -26.89 -12.39 13.53
CA ALA A 142 -27.41 -11.76 14.74
C ALA A 142 -27.13 -10.23 14.75
N VAL A 143 -28.04 -9.45 15.37
CA VAL A 143 -27.86 -7.99 15.52
C VAL A 143 -26.58 -7.64 16.29
N SER A 144 -26.22 -8.45 17.29
CA SER A 144 -24.97 -8.31 18.04
C SER A 144 -23.74 -8.48 17.14
N THR A 145 -23.80 -9.39 16.16
CA THR A 145 -22.75 -9.58 15.17
C THR A 145 -22.59 -8.36 14.27
N VAL A 146 -23.70 -7.76 13.80
CA VAL A 146 -23.70 -6.50 13.05
C VAL A 146 -23.06 -5.37 13.88
N THR A 147 -23.43 -5.26 15.16
CA THR A 147 -22.84 -4.26 16.06
C THR A 147 -21.34 -4.43 16.20
N ASN A 148 -20.88 -5.65 16.37
CA ASN A 148 -19.45 -5.95 16.48
C ASN A 148 -18.69 -5.62 15.17
N HIS A 149 -19.27 -5.96 14.01
CA HIS A 149 -18.71 -5.57 12.72
C HIS A 149 -18.68 -4.05 12.56
N ALA A 150 -19.77 -3.33 12.86
CA ALA A 150 -19.83 -1.87 12.76
C ALA A 150 -18.75 -1.20 13.61
N ASN A 151 -18.55 -1.63 14.86
CA ASN A 151 -17.50 -1.11 15.73
C ASN A 151 -16.09 -1.35 15.14
N ARG A 152 -15.86 -2.52 14.56
CA ARG A 152 -14.58 -2.83 13.88
C ARG A 152 -14.39 -2.00 12.62
N ILE A 153 -15.43 -1.83 11.82
CA ILE A 153 -15.45 -0.99 10.62
C ILE A 153 -15.11 0.45 10.99
N TYR A 154 -15.81 1.05 11.94
CA TYR A 154 -15.59 2.43 12.35
C TYR A 154 -14.16 2.67 12.85
N ARG A 155 -13.62 1.73 13.63
CA ARG A 155 -12.22 1.78 14.07
C ARG A 155 -11.22 1.65 12.93
N LYS A 156 -11.44 0.69 11.99
CA LYS A 156 -10.56 0.48 10.83
C LYS A 156 -10.56 1.67 9.88
N LEU A 157 -11.74 2.27 9.66
CA LEU A 157 -11.92 3.40 8.75
C LEU A 157 -11.62 4.75 9.42
N LYS A 158 -11.36 4.77 10.73
CA LYS A 158 -11.20 5.99 11.55
C LYS A 158 -12.37 6.96 11.38
N ILE A 159 -13.61 6.45 11.44
CA ILE A 159 -14.86 7.21 11.34
C ILE A 159 -15.70 7.01 12.60
N GLY A 160 -16.56 7.99 12.92
CA GLY A 160 -17.36 7.96 14.14
C GLY A 160 -18.82 7.54 13.95
N ASN A 161 -19.33 7.55 12.71
CA ASN A 161 -20.74 7.29 12.47
C ASN A 161 -21.03 6.78 11.06
N LYS A 162 -22.32 6.44 10.84
CA LYS A 162 -22.84 5.89 9.60
C LYS A 162 -22.83 6.89 8.43
N VAL A 163 -22.98 8.18 8.70
CA VAL A 163 -22.95 9.22 7.66
C VAL A 163 -21.56 9.31 7.05
N GLN A 164 -20.51 9.32 7.89
CA GLN A 164 -19.13 9.28 7.45
C GLN A 164 -18.78 7.99 6.70
N LEU A 165 -19.44 6.86 7.06
CA LEU A 165 -19.29 5.61 6.33
C LEU A 165 -19.85 5.73 4.91
N ALA A 166 -21.04 6.28 4.75
CA ALA A 166 -21.66 6.50 3.44
C ALA A 166 -20.79 7.40 2.56
N GLN A 167 -20.37 8.55 3.08
CA GLN A 167 -19.49 9.48 2.36
C GLN A 167 -18.19 8.83 1.89
N LYS A 168 -17.60 7.96 2.73
CA LYS A 168 -16.34 7.28 2.40
C LYS A 168 -16.52 6.18 1.35
N LEU A 169 -17.71 5.61 1.24
CA LEU A 169 -18.06 4.64 0.20
C LEU A 169 -18.43 5.33 -1.12
N GLU A 170 -19.14 6.47 -1.07
CA GLU A 170 -19.53 7.26 -2.24
C GLU A 170 -18.34 7.95 -2.92
N GLY A 171 -17.40 8.48 -2.16
CA GLY A 171 -16.18 9.12 -2.68
C GLY A 171 -15.26 8.22 -3.52
N ARG A 172 -15.60 6.93 -3.66
CA ARG A 172 -14.91 5.96 -4.52
C ARG A 172 -15.64 5.74 -5.86
N ALA A 173 -16.85 6.26 -6.01
CA ALA A 173 -17.66 6.10 -7.22
C ALA A 173 -17.47 7.24 -8.25
N SER A 174 -16.58 8.20 -7.95
CA SER A 174 -16.19 9.33 -8.83
C SER A 174 -14.69 9.19 -9.22
#